data_5fbce88e0c822987171d682cd1640a66
#
_entry.id   5fbce88e0c822987171d682cd1640a66
#
_cell.length_a   1.000
_cell.length_b   1.000
_cell.length_c   1.000
_cell.angle_alpha   90.00
_cell.angle_beta   90.00
_cell.angle_gamma   90.00
#
_symmetry.space_group_name_H-M   'P 1'
#
loop_
_entity.id
_entity.type
_entity.pdbx_description
1 polymer ?
#
loop_
_entity_poly.entity_id
_entity_poly.type
_entity_poly.pdbx_seq_one_letter_code
_entity_poly.pdbx_strand_id
1 'polypeptide(L)' 'MIKFTLIIWVCSFLGQNMCMAPIESTILYDSWYECSRTAHSETLLLMSKMGYKYVNDNRIAMSYSCRQLSSI' A
#
# COMPACT_ATOMS: atom_id res chain seq x y z
N MET A 1 12.40 15.52 14.42
CA MET A 1 12.69 14.65 13.29
C MET A 1 11.37 14.23 12.64
N ILE A 2 11.30 14.32 11.31
CA ILE A 2 10.07 13.97 10.57
C ILE A 2 10.12 12.51 10.17
N LYS A 3 9.04 11.81 10.45
CA LYS A 3 8.90 10.41 10.07
C LYS A 3 7.66 10.23 9.22
N PHE A 4 7.66 9.19 8.42
CA PHE A 4 6.54 8.84 7.57
C PHE A 4 6.07 7.43 7.86
N THR A 5 4.76 7.22 7.81
CA THR A 5 4.19 5.89 7.91
C THR A 5 3.55 5.53 6.58
N LEU A 6 3.65 4.26 6.22
CA LEU A 6 3.11 3.76 4.96
C LEU A 6 1.76 3.11 5.20
N ILE A 7 0.79 3.48 4.38
CA ILE A 7 -0.56 2.91 4.42
C ILE A 7 -0.87 2.40 3.02
N ILE A 8 -1.31 1.14 2.91
CA ILE A 8 -1.63 0.52 1.63
C ILE A 8 -3.09 0.07 1.64
N TRP A 9 -3.81 0.39 0.58
CA TRP A 9 -5.17 -0.08 0.36
C TRP A 9 -5.17 -1.05 -0.81
N VAL A 10 -5.86 -2.19 -0.61
CA VAL A 10 -6.06 -3.18 -1.67
C VAL A 10 -7.54 -3.14 -2.02
N CYS A 11 -7.83 -2.85 -3.27
CA CYS A 11 -9.21 -2.65 -3.72
C CYS A 11 -9.54 -3.55 -4.90
N SER A 12 -10.81 -3.99 -4.95
CA SER A 12 -11.35 -4.74 -6.08
C SER A 12 -12.26 -3.82 -6.87
N PHE A 13 -12.08 -3.79 -8.18
CA PHE A 13 -12.90 -2.97 -9.06
C PHE A 13 -13.82 -3.81 -9.93
N LEU A 14 -14.13 -5.00 -9.48
CA LEU A 14 -15.04 -5.89 -10.16
C LEU A 14 -16.48 -5.59 -9.72
N GLY A 15 -17.20 -4.84 -10.55
CA GLY A 15 -18.56 -4.44 -10.25
C GLY A 15 -18.61 -3.23 -9.33
N GLN A 16 -18.75 -3.46 -8.04
CA GLN A 16 -18.72 -2.40 -7.05
C GLN A 16 -17.30 -2.26 -6.50
N ASN A 17 -16.89 -1.02 -6.34
CA ASN A 17 -15.54 -0.74 -5.80
C ASN A 17 -15.52 -1.08 -4.32
N MET A 18 -14.77 -2.11 -3.98
CA MET A 18 -14.62 -2.54 -2.59
C MET A 18 -13.16 -2.59 -2.20
N CYS A 19 -12.84 -1.94 -1.11
CA CYS A 19 -11.48 -1.93 -0.59
C CYS A 19 -11.43 -2.63 0.74
N MET A 20 -10.35 -3.36 0.97
CA MET A 20 -10.10 -3.97 2.26
C MET A 20 -9.65 -2.90 3.23
N ALA A 21 -9.68 -3.22 4.53
CA ALA A 21 -9.16 -2.32 5.54
C ALA A 21 -7.70 -1.99 5.22
N PRO A 22 -7.28 -0.74 5.41
CA PRO A 22 -5.91 -0.36 5.08
C PRO A 22 -4.88 -1.09 5.92
N ILE A 23 -3.76 -1.39 5.29
CA ILE A 23 -2.63 -2.03 5.95
C ILE A 23 -1.66 -0.94 6.33
N GLU A 24 -1.43 -0.75 7.63
CA GLU A 24 -0.50 0.24 8.11
C GLU A 24 0.82 -0.41 8.48
N SER A 25 1.91 0.19 8.05
CA SER A 25 3.23 -0.30 8.38
C SER A 25 3.57 0.01 9.84
N THR A 26 4.24 -0.92 10.50
CA THR A 26 4.77 -0.68 11.84
C THR A 26 6.14 -0.02 11.78
N ILE A 27 6.71 0.09 10.57
CA ILE A 27 8.02 0.69 10.36
C ILE A 27 7.84 2.15 10.01
N LEU A 28 8.66 3.01 10.60
CA LEU A 28 8.68 4.42 10.27
C LEU A 28 9.83 4.71 9.32
N TYR A 29 9.57 5.53 8.32
CA TYR A 29 10.56 5.87 7.30
C TYR A 29 11.06 7.29 7.52
N ASP A 30 12.33 7.51 7.26
CA ASP A 30 12.98 8.80 7.49
C ASP A 30 12.72 9.82 6.40
N SER A 31 12.24 9.38 5.24
CA SER A 31 12.02 10.28 4.12
C SER A 31 10.82 9.83 3.30
N TRP A 32 10.25 10.77 2.57
CA TRP A 32 9.19 10.50 1.61
C TRP A 32 9.67 9.49 0.56
N TYR A 33 10.90 9.68 0.09
CA TYR A 33 11.47 8.80 -0.93
C TYR A 33 11.51 7.35 -0.46
N GLU A 34 11.99 7.12 0.75
CA GLU A 34 12.07 5.77 1.31
C GLU A 34 10.69 5.15 1.45
N CYS A 35 9.72 5.93 1.95
CA CYS A 35 8.36 5.47 2.13
C CYS A 35 7.73 5.11 0.78
N SER A 36 7.86 5.99 -0.21
CA SER A 36 7.28 5.78 -1.53
C SER A 36 7.91 4.58 -2.24
N ARG A 37 9.22 4.47 -2.16
CA ARG A 37 9.94 3.36 -2.76
C ARG A 37 9.50 2.02 -2.16
N THR A 38 9.39 1.98 -0.85
CA THR A 38 8.94 0.78 -0.16
C THR A 38 7.50 0.45 -0.53
N ALA A 39 6.66 1.47 -0.70
CA ALA A 39 5.27 1.26 -1.11
C ALA A 39 5.19 0.53 -2.45
N HIS A 40 5.97 0.95 -3.42
CA HIS A 40 5.98 0.28 -4.73
C HIS A 40 6.47 -1.15 -4.62
N SER A 41 7.52 -1.38 -3.85
CA SER A 41 8.07 -2.71 -3.64
C SER A 41 7.06 -3.64 -2.95
N GLU A 42 6.41 -3.14 -1.91
CA GLU A 42 5.43 -3.92 -1.15
C GLU A 42 4.19 -4.24 -1.98
N THR A 43 3.70 -3.29 -2.76
CA THR A 43 2.52 -3.55 -3.59
C THR A 43 2.81 -4.59 -4.66
N LEU A 44 3.99 -4.56 -5.26
CA LEU A 44 4.40 -5.57 -6.23
C LEU A 44 4.49 -6.94 -5.58
N LEU A 45 5.03 -7.01 -4.38
CA LEU A 45 5.15 -8.24 -3.64
C LEU A 45 3.78 -8.82 -3.31
N LEU A 46 2.85 -7.98 -2.87
CA LEU A 46 1.50 -8.40 -2.57
C LEU A 46 0.79 -8.94 -3.82
N MET A 47 0.96 -8.28 -4.95
CA MET A 47 0.41 -8.76 -6.22
C MET A 47 0.95 -10.14 -6.57
N SER A 48 2.25 -10.32 -6.39
CA SER A 48 2.89 -11.62 -6.67
C SER A 48 2.33 -12.72 -5.79
N LYS A 49 2.09 -12.41 -4.53
CA LYS A 49 1.54 -13.39 -3.58
C LYS A 49 0.10 -13.75 -3.90
N MET A 50 -0.68 -12.78 -4.36
CA MET A 50 -2.06 -13.03 -4.78
C MET A 50 -2.13 -13.86 -6.04
N GLY A 51 -1.19 -13.65 -6.96
CA GLY A 51 -1.11 -14.37 -8.20
C GLY A 51 -1.89 -13.72 -9.33
N TYR A 52 -1.47 -14.03 -10.55
CA TYR A 52 -2.04 -13.45 -11.75
C TYR A 52 -3.55 -13.65 -11.86
N LYS A 53 -4.01 -14.86 -11.62
CA LYS A 53 -5.43 -15.19 -11.81
C LYS A 53 -6.32 -14.41 -10.85
N TYR A 54 -5.93 -14.39 -9.58
CA TYR A 54 -6.72 -13.70 -8.56
C TYR A 54 -6.78 -12.20 -8.84
N VAL A 55 -5.64 -11.59 -9.11
CA VAL A 55 -5.56 -10.16 -9.39
C VAL A 55 -6.37 -9.79 -10.63
N ASN A 56 -6.23 -10.60 -11.68
CA ASN A 56 -6.91 -10.33 -12.94
C ASN A 56 -8.43 -10.53 -12.84
N ASP A 57 -8.84 -11.62 -12.23
CA ASP A 57 -10.27 -11.96 -12.12
C ASP A 57 -11.03 -10.97 -11.24
N ASN A 58 -10.40 -10.48 -10.20
CA ASN A 58 -11.03 -9.57 -9.25
C ASN A 58 -10.71 -8.10 -9.51
N ARG A 59 -9.95 -7.80 -10.55
CA ARG A 59 -9.56 -6.43 -10.88
C ARG A 59 -8.94 -5.73 -9.68
N ILE A 60 -7.94 -6.36 -9.09
CA ILE A 60 -7.29 -5.82 -7.89
C ILE A 60 -6.38 -4.65 -8.27
N ALA A 61 -6.52 -3.57 -7.54
CA ALA A 61 -5.61 -2.44 -7.64
C ALA A 61 -5.20 -2.03 -6.23
N MET A 62 -4.04 -1.45 -6.13
CA MET A 62 -3.50 -1.04 -4.85
C MET A 62 -3.13 0.43 -4.89
N SER A 63 -3.41 1.12 -3.81
CA SER A 63 -2.97 2.50 -3.64
C SER A 63 -2.24 2.61 -2.32
N TYR A 64 -1.48 3.68 -2.18
CA TYR A 64 -0.72 3.89 -0.95
C TYR A 64 -0.71 5.35 -0.58
N SER A 65 -0.39 5.60 0.67
CA SER A 65 -0.17 6.94 1.18
C SER A 65 1.01 6.92 2.12
N CYS A 66 1.85 7.92 2.00
CA CYS A 66 2.95 8.14 2.94
C CYS A 66 2.55 9.30 3.83
N ARG A 67 2.15 9.00 5.03
CA ARG A 67 1.63 10.00 5.95
C ARG A 67 2.76 10.53 6.82
N GLN A 68 2.91 11.85 6.82
CA GLN A 68 3.91 12.49 7.66
C GLN A 68 3.45 12.50 9.11
N LEU A 69 4.33 12.06 9.99
CA LEU A 69 4.10 12.11 11.43
C LEU A 69 4.98 13.18 12.03
N SER A 70 4.39 14.02 12.83
CA SER A 70 5.15 15.01 13.59
C SER A 70 5.85 14.31 14.74
N SER A 71 7.14 14.52 14.84
CA SER A 71 7.91 14.09 15.98
C SER A 71 8.28 15.32 16.78
N ILE A 72 7.94 15.32 18.02
CA ILE A 72 8.26 16.45 18.91
C ILE A 72 9.54 16.17 19.65
#